data_47044c7d1f9ad0362f666ca2e511a6b5
#
_entry.id   47044c7d1f9ad0362f666ca2e511a6b5
#
_cell.length_a   1.000
_cell.length_b   1.000
_cell.length_c   1.000
_cell.angle_alpha   90.00
_cell.angle_beta   90.00
_cell.angle_gamma   90.00
#
_symmetry.space_group_name_H-M   'P 1'
#
loop_
_entity.id
_entity.type
_entity.pdbx_description
1 polymer ?
#
loop_
_entity_poly.entity_id
_entity_poly.type
_entity_poly.pdbx_seq_one_letter_code
_entity_poly.pdbx_strand_id
1 'polypeptide(L)'
;MAALPVLSLLLGCLAGTARSCVDRSSAFRFTGTVCRVTYPAALVLNEKTAQVIQAAFQHARYPDIKGEKSLLFIGKMHYSLNNLQIHNLSIGQSEVELREHDSIGISISNVSATFQGTIRYGYGSWLLKVGQSVDFEIESQIDLVINPRLYCGNNKVAADTSDCYLTFHKLRLLLQGDREPGWLKRVFTEFLSFTVKMVVKSQICKEINNLAKILADFIQDQAEEFLTDGGIGMDISITASPFITSKYIESYHKGLTRYNDHTAVINASVFSPAQLTEDRMLYFWISDDMLNPLISAAHQDGRFIRNITGKELTDLFKVDLSTSMPTLLDQLLSSNSSVLEAWSLSVPRLWTTPQGTSVHAVAAVELTSGSDDPNATALYFETELEVIVRADYAEKKMTLNATTSHISILRAYFSPGEQQLSEDHIEYLQEAIQKIGIPKVISYLEPGLTAVMNKQGLDLFDIINPEIMPQQGYVVVQLDFGFPHHLLVEFLRKTLQ
;
A
#
# COMPACT_ATOMS: atom_id res chain seq x y z
N MET A 1 -4.97 2.10 -54.43
CA MET A 1 -4.20 1.44 -53.38
C MET A 1 -3.48 2.42 -52.42
N ALA A 2 -4.06 3.60 -52.15
CA ALA A 2 -3.45 4.62 -51.25
C ALA A 2 -4.22 4.88 -49.96
N ALA A 3 -5.23 4.07 -49.66
CA ALA A 3 -6.08 4.24 -48.45
C ALA A 3 -5.65 3.41 -47.23
N LEU A 4 -4.79 2.41 -47.38
CA LEU A 4 -4.32 1.58 -46.28
C LEU A 4 -3.33 2.29 -45.33
N PRO A 5 -2.35 3.14 -45.78
CA PRO A 5 -1.43 3.77 -44.82
C PRO A 5 -2.08 4.91 -44.02
N VAL A 6 -3.15 5.53 -44.48
CA VAL A 6 -3.87 6.59 -43.75
C VAL A 6 -4.74 5.99 -42.65
N LEU A 7 -5.31 4.80 -42.89
CA LEU A 7 -6.10 4.09 -41.88
C LEU A 7 -5.24 3.54 -40.74
N SER A 8 -4.02 3.09 -41.03
CA SER A 8 -3.05 2.66 -40.00
C SER A 8 -2.50 3.83 -39.16
N LEU A 9 -2.36 5.01 -39.74
CA LEU A 9 -1.98 6.24 -39.01
C LEU A 9 -3.13 6.75 -38.14
N LEU A 10 -4.38 6.65 -38.60
CA LEU A 10 -5.55 7.03 -37.79
C LEU A 10 -5.83 6.02 -36.67
N LEU A 11 -5.62 4.73 -36.88
CA LEU A 11 -5.69 3.73 -35.79
C LEU A 11 -4.52 3.86 -34.79
N GLY A 12 -3.35 4.29 -35.21
CA GLY A 12 -2.23 4.59 -34.34
C GLY A 12 -2.45 5.83 -33.45
N CYS A 13 -3.27 6.79 -33.90
CA CYS A 13 -3.68 7.94 -33.09
C CYS A 13 -4.84 7.66 -32.14
N LEU A 14 -5.61 6.58 -32.37
CA LEU A 14 -6.70 6.11 -31.49
C LEU A 14 -6.24 5.09 -30.45
N ALA A 15 -5.07 4.49 -30.61
CA ALA A 15 -4.36 3.86 -29.52
C ALA A 15 -3.88 4.98 -28.59
N GLY A 16 -4.78 5.49 -27.78
CA GLY A 16 -4.45 6.42 -26.69
C GLY A 16 -3.29 5.81 -25.94
N THR A 17 -2.11 6.34 -26.11
CA THR A 17 -0.98 6.08 -25.22
C THR A 17 -1.52 6.37 -23.84
N ALA A 18 -1.77 5.33 -23.06
CA ALA A 18 -2.00 5.47 -21.63
C ALA A 18 -0.79 6.25 -21.13
N ARG A 19 -0.97 7.56 -20.91
CA ARG A 19 0.10 8.41 -20.39
C ARG A 19 0.42 7.86 -19.03
N SER A 20 1.54 7.18 -18.95
CA SER A 20 1.94 6.46 -17.74
C SER A 20 2.13 7.38 -16.53
N CYS A 21 2.49 8.65 -16.74
CA CYS A 21 2.64 9.64 -15.68
C CYS A 21 2.33 11.01 -16.27
N VAL A 22 1.63 11.85 -15.52
CA VAL A 22 1.30 13.22 -15.93
C VAL A 22 2.27 14.20 -15.26
N ASP A 23 2.31 15.42 -15.79
CA ASP A 23 3.01 16.49 -15.11
C ASP A 23 2.40 16.79 -13.73
N ARG A 24 3.24 17.11 -12.76
CA ARG A 24 2.86 17.32 -11.36
C ARG A 24 1.73 18.34 -11.19
N SER A 25 1.74 19.40 -11.97
CA SER A 25 0.73 20.45 -11.93
C SER A 25 -0.68 19.97 -12.30
N SER A 26 -0.77 18.89 -13.06
CA SER A 26 -2.04 18.29 -13.49
C SER A 26 -2.39 16.99 -12.75
N ALA A 27 -1.49 16.50 -11.91
CA ALA A 27 -1.66 15.22 -11.21
C ALA A 27 -2.95 15.17 -10.36
N PHE A 28 -3.26 16.24 -9.66
CA PHE A 28 -4.47 16.33 -8.83
C PHE A 28 -5.77 16.05 -9.58
N ARG A 29 -5.89 16.44 -10.83
CA ARG A 29 -7.14 16.29 -11.60
C ARG A 29 -7.58 14.84 -11.77
N PHE A 30 -6.63 13.91 -11.74
CA PHE A 30 -6.87 12.48 -11.99
C PHE A 30 -6.65 11.63 -10.75
N THR A 31 -6.66 12.25 -9.58
CA THR A 31 -6.32 11.62 -8.31
C THR A 31 -7.56 11.32 -7.50
N GLY A 32 -7.78 10.06 -7.15
CA GLY A 32 -8.85 9.61 -6.27
C GLY A 32 -8.41 9.50 -4.81
N THR A 33 -7.10 9.29 -4.58
CA THR A 33 -6.53 9.28 -3.23
C THR A 33 -5.12 9.86 -3.22
N VAL A 34 -4.80 10.57 -2.13
CA VAL A 34 -3.47 11.11 -1.86
C VAL A 34 -2.92 10.42 -0.62
N CYS A 35 -1.66 10.04 -0.66
CA CYS A 35 -0.94 9.52 0.50
C CYS A 35 0.21 10.48 0.84
N ARG A 36 0.32 10.86 2.12
CA ARG A 36 1.43 11.67 2.63
C ARG A 36 2.10 10.96 3.79
N VAL A 37 3.41 10.81 3.68
CA VAL A 37 4.31 10.26 4.69
C VAL A 37 5.17 11.40 5.21
N THR A 38 5.04 11.77 6.48
CA THR A 38 5.78 12.92 7.04
C THR A 38 7.17 12.53 7.53
N TYR A 39 7.98 13.52 7.85
CA TYR A 39 9.33 13.28 8.37
C TYR A 39 9.36 12.41 9.64
N PRO A 40 8.48 12.56 10.65
CA PRO A 40 8.37 11.62 11.76
C PRO A 40 8.17 10.17 11.34
N ALA A 41 7.37 9.92 10.32
CA ALA A 41 7.19 8.58 9.76
C ALA A 41 8.49 8.07 9.11
N ALA A 42 9.21 8.93 8.38
CA ALA A 42 10.50 8.57 7.80
C ALA A 42 11.52 8.17 8.87
N LEU A 43 11.51 8.82 10.05
CA LEU A 43 12.34 8.45 11.19
C LEU A 43 12.01 7.04 11.71
N VAL A 44 10.73 6.73 11.91
CA VAL A 44 10.28 5.39 12.35
C VAL A 44 10.70 4.32 11.33
N LEU A 45 10.50 4.57 10.04
CA LEU A 45 10.91 3.64 8.98
C LEU A 45 12.43 3.47 8.91
N ASN A 46 13.19 4.52 9.22
CA ASN A 46 14.66 4.48 9.24
C ASN A 46 15.24 3.63 10.38
N GLU A 47 14.48 3.34 11.46
CA GLU A 47 14.98 2.53 12.60
C GLU A 47 15.58 1.18 12.16
N LYS A 48 15.09 0.61 11.06
CA LYS A 48 15.52 -0.69 10.53
C LYS A 48 16.33 -0.63 9.24
N THR A 49 16.60 0.57 8.73
CA THR A 49 17.42 0.74 7.52
C THR A 49 18.77 0.05 7.65
N ALA A 50 19.40 0.12 8.83
CA ALA A 50 20.67 -0.58 9.09
C ALA A 50 20.58 -2.10 8.82
N GLN A 51 19.47 -2.76 9.16
CA GLN A 51 19.27 -4.20 8.92
C GLN A 51 19.13 -4.51 7.44
N VAL A 52 18.44 -3.66 6.68
CA VAL A 52 18.30 -3.81 5.21
C VAL A 52 19.66 -3.62 4.53
N ILE A 53 20.43 -2.63 4.96
CA ILE A 53 21.79 -2.39 4.45
C ILE A 53 22.73 -3.55 4.84
N GLN A 54 22.60 -4.10 6.05
CA GLN A 54 23.34 -5.29 6.46
C GLN A 54 23.07 -6.48 5.51
N ALA A 55 21.80 -6.69 5.16
CA ALA A 55 21.42 -7.70 4.17
C ALA A 55 22.07 -7.41 2.80
N ALA A 56 22.08 -6.15 2.34
CA ALA A 56 22.73 -5.77 1.09
C ALA A 56 24.24 -6.12 1.08
N PHE A 57 24.95 -5.86 2.16
CA PHE A 57 26.35 -6.23 2.30
C PHE A 57 26.56 -7.75 2.29
N GLN A 58 25.71 -8.51 2.98
CA GLN A 58 25.83 -9.98 3.07
C GLN A 58 25.47 -10.69 1.77
N HIS A 59 24.54 -10.13 0.98
CA HIS A 59 24.08 -10.71 -0.28
C HIS A 59 24.86 -10.22 -1.50
N ALA A 60 25.64 -9.17 -1.36
CA ALA A 60 26.47 -8.66 -2.46
C ALA A 60 27.45 -9.75 -2.93
N ARG A 61 27.44 -10.03 -4.21
CA ARG A 61 28.35 -10.97 -4.84
C ARG A 61 29.58 -10.25 -5.33
N TYR A 62 30.71 -10.67 -4.83
CA TYR A 62 32.01 -10.09 -5.20
C TYR A 62 32.66 -10.98 -6.27
N PRO A 63 32.75 -10.50 -7.53
CA PRO A 63 33.31 -11.30 -8.61
C PRO A 63 34.82 -11.48 -8.45
N ASP A 64 35.34 -12.57 -8.99
CA ASP A 64 36.76 -12.76 -9.15
C ASP A 64 37.37 -11.66 -10.02
N ILE A 65 38.47 -11.08 -9.59
CA ILE A 65 39.15 -9.99 -10.27
C ILE A 65 40.48 -10.49 -10.80
N LYS A 66 40.72 -10.29 -12.09
CA LYS A 66 42.00 -10.61 -12.73
C LYS A 66 42.63 -9.35 -13.30
N GLY A 67 43.94 -9.24 -13.18
CA GLY A 67 44.65 -8.10 -13.75
C GLY A 67 46.15 -8.37 -13.89
N GLU A 68 46.85 -7.39 -14.46
CA GLU A 68 48.30 -7.37 -14.62
C GLU A 68 48.86 -6.05 -14.14
N LYS A 69 50.05 -6.08 -13.54
CA LYS A 69 50.81 -4.88 -13.15
C LYS A 69 52.26 -5.04 -13.62
N SER A 70 52.78 -4.04 -14.31
CA SER A 70 54.19 -3.99 -14.68
C SER A 70 55.04 -3.55 -13.50
N LEU A 71 56.07 -4.28 -13.21
CA LEU A 71 57.05 -4.02 -12.14
C LEU A 71 58.42 -3.74 -12.78
N LEU A 72 59.07 -2.65 -12.37
CA LEU A 72 60.29 -2.11 -13.03
C LEU A 72 61.45 -3.05 -13.23
N PHE A 73 61.62 -4.08 -12.38
CA PHE A 73 62.77 -5.02 -12.45
C PHE A 73 62.36 -6.50 -12.59
N ILE A 74 61.07 -6.82 -12.49
CA ILE A 74 60.60 -8.21 -12.42
C ILE A 74 59.72 -8.59 -13.60
N GLY A 75 59.36 -7.59 -14.44
CA GLY A 75 58.47 -7.80 -15.57
C GLY A 75 56.99 -7.63 -15.22
N LYS A 76 56.09 -8.40 -15.85
CA LYS A 76 54.66 -8.34 -15.60
C LYS A 76 54.28 -9.34 -14.47
N MET A 77 53.56 -8.80 -13.49
CA MET A 77 52.90 -9.61 -12.47
C MET A 77 51.43 -9.79 -12.87
N HIS A 78 50.97 -11.02 -12.99
CA HIS A 78 49.58 -11.37 -13.13
C HIS A 78 48.99 -11.70 -11.76
N TYR A 79 47.79 -11.26 -11.50
CA TYR A 79 47.12 -11.57 -10.23
C TYR A 79 45.65 -11.88 -10.44
N SER A 80 45.08 -12.63 -9.53
CA SER A 80 43.64 -12.81 -9.38
C SER A 80 43.23 -12.76 -7.93
N LEU A 81 42.19 -11.97 -7.64
CA LEU A 81 41.49 -11.99 -6.37
C LEU A 81 40.30 -12.92 -6.49
N ASN A 82 40.22 -13.89 -5.63
CA ASN A 82 39.21 -14.94 -5.65
C ASN A 82 38.54 -15.03 -4.25
N ASN A 83 37.32 -15.52 -4.23
CA ASN A 83 36.59 -15.82 -2.99
C ASN A 83 36.47 -14.61 -2.03
N LEU A 84 36.29 -13.40 -2.57
CA LEU A 84 36.09 -12.22 -1.72
C LEU A 84 34.74 -12.34 -1.03
N GLN A 85 34.74 -12.34 0.31
CA GLN A 85 33.57 -12.49 1.16
C GLN A 85 33.65 -11.54 2.36
N ILE A 86 32.50 -11.18 2.92
CA ILE A 86 32.42 -10.47 4.20
C ILE A 86 32.40 -11.51 5.31
N HIS A 87 33.33 -11.39 6.26
CA HIS A 87 33.42 -12.24 7.43
C HIS A 87 32.75 -11.64 8.66
N ASN A 88 33.02 -10.40 8.96
CA ASN A 88 32.39 -9.64 10.04
C ASN A 88 31.81 -8.34 9.50
N LEU A 89 30.61 -8.01 9.96
CA LEU A 89 29.92 -6.78 9.59
C LEU A 89 29.21 -6.21 10.81
N SER A 90 29.49 -4.97 11.12
CA SER A 90 28.76 -4.18 12.10
C SER A 90 28.33 -2.88 11.45
N ILE A 91 27.06 -2.57 11.51
CA ILE A 91 26.47 -1.34 10.95
C ILE A 91 26.18 -0.39 12.12
N GLY A 92 26.65 0.84 11.98
CA GLY A 92 26.41 1.88 12.97
C GLY A 92 25.02 2.51 12.83
N GLN A 93 24.93 3.80 13.12
CA GLN A 93 23.67 4.53 13.10
C GLN A 93 23.29 4.93 11.67
N SER A 94 21.99 4.86 11.37
CA SER A 94 21.39 5.36 10.15
C SER A 94 20.65 6.66 10.44
N GLU A 95 20.90 7.67 9.63
CA GLU A 95 20.21 8.96 9.65
C GLU A 95 19.47 9.15 8.32
N VAL A 96 18.25 9.68 8.38
CA VAL A 96 17.43 10.00 7.22
C VAL A 96 17.13 11.49 7.17
N GLU A 97 17.17 12.06 6.00
CA GLU A 97 16.83 13.45 5.72
C GLU A 97 15.93 13.51 4.47
N LEU A 98 14.84 14.23 4.56
CA LEU A 98 14.04 14.55 3.38
C LEU A 98 14.59 15.83 2.76
N ARG A 99 14.91 15.79 1.47
CA ARG A 99 15.50 16.92 0.74
C ARG A 99 14.55 17.39 -0.35
N GLU A 100 14.50 18.68 -0.54
CA GLU A 100 13.79 19.25 -1.69
C GLU A 100 14.35 18.69 -3.01
N HIS A 101 13.55 18.74 -4.06
CA HIS A 101 13.88 18.22 -5.40
C HIS A 101 13.95 16.69 -5.50
N ASP A 102 12.98 16.01 -4.86
CA ASP A 102 12.65 14.58 -5.07
C ASP A 102 13.72 13.58 -4.60
N SER A 103 14.55 13.96 -3.62
CA SER A 103 15.56 13.07 -3.06
C SER A 103 15.40 12.87 -1.55
N ILE A 104 15.75 11.68 -1.12
CA ILE A 104 15.88 11.31 0.29
C ILE A 104 17.37 11.14 0.55
N GLY A 105 17.90 11.70 1.65
CA GLY A 105 19.26 11.45 2.09
C GLY A 105 19.25 10.35 3.16
N ILE A 106 20.03 9.29 2.96
CA ILE A 106 20.28 8.26 3.97
C ILE A 106 21.80 8.22 4.19
N SER A 107 22.24 8.48 5.41
CA SER A 107 23.63 8.38 5.80
C SER A 107 23.82 7.35 6.90
N ILE A 108 24.77 6.44 6.72
CA ILE A 108 25.11 5.41 7.68
C ILE A 108 26.58 5.55 8.01
N SER A 109 26.84 5.90 9.25
CA SER A 109 28.19 6.09 9.79
C SER A 109 28.67 4.86 10.57
N ASN A 110 29.98 4.75 10.74
CA ASN A 110 30.62 3.71 11.55
C ASN A 110 30.31 2.27 11.10
N VAL A 111 30.23 2.02 9.78
CA VAL A 111 30.16 0.66 9.27
C VAL A 111 31.55 0.03 9.40
N SER A 112 31.66 -1.05 10.17
CA SER A 112 32.86 -1.84 10.28
C SER A 112 32.68 -3.17 9.52
N ALA A 113 33.53 -3.41 8.53
CA ALA A 113 33.45 -4.61 7.71
C ALA A 113 34.83 -5.25 7.56
N THR A 114 34.90 -6.57 7.74
CA THR A 114 36.06 -7.39 7.49
C THR A 114 35.84 -8.23 6.24
N PHE A 115 36.68 -8.04 5.22
CA PHE A 115 36.66 -8.79 3.98
C PHE A 115 37.76 -9.81 3.97
N GLN A 116 37.46 -11.04 3.59
CA GLN A 116 38.41 -12.14 3.42
C GLN A 116 38.42 -12.62 1.98
N GLY A 117 39.56 -13.11 1.52
CA GLY A 117 39.70 -13.67 0.19
C GLY A 117 41.07 -14.24 -0.05
N THR A 118 41.28 -14.72 -1.26
CA THR A 118 42.54 -15.32 -1.68
C THR A 118 43.11 -14.55 -2.87
N ILE A 119 44.36 -14.10 -2.77
CA ILE A 119 45.10 -13.59 -3.91
C ILE A 119 45.99 -14.69 -4.48
N ARG A 120 45.83 -14.93 -5.79
CA ARG A 120 46.77 -15.72 -6.57
C ARG A 120 47.59 -14.81 -7.43
N TYR A 121 48.89 -14.90 -7.39
CA TYR A 121 49.76 -14.07 -8.18
C TYR A 121 50.90 -14.90 -8.82
N GLY A 122 51.34 -14.42 -9.95
CA GLY A 122 52.49 -15.02 -10.64
C GLY A 122 53.32 -13.90 -11.28
N TYR A 123 54.62 -14.01 -11.14
CA TYR A 123 55.58 -13.13 -11.80
C TYR A 123 56.71 -13.95 -12.42
N GLY A 124 57.34 -13.34 -13.36
CA GLY A 124 58.52 -13.94 -14.00
C GLY A 124 58.65 -13.59 -15.47
N SER A 125 59.83 -13.92 -16.00
CA SER A 125 60.13 -13.85 -17.43
C SER A 125 59.66 -15.17 -18.11
N TRP A 126 59.83 -15.22 -19.46
CA TRP A 126 59.49 -16.41 -20.23
C TRP A 126 60.27 -17.68 -19.79
N LEU A 127 61.34 -17.51 -19.00
CA LEU A 127 62.18 -18.61 -18.46
C LEU A 127 61.79 -19.08 -17.06
N LEU A 128 61.16 -18.27 -16.21
CA LEU A 128 60.81 -18.57 -14.83
C LEU A 128 59.44 -18.02 -14.49
N LYS A 129 58.48 -18.89 -14.20
CA LYS A 129 57.18 -18.53 -13.72
C LYS A 129 57.07 -18.97 -12.24
N VAL A 130 56.88 -18.05 -11.34
CA VAL A 130 56.57 -18.29 -9.93
C VAL A 130 55.10 -17.96 -9.72
N GLY A 131 54.32 -18.93 -9.29
CA GLY A 131 52.93 -18.75 -8.92
C GLY A 131 52.74 -19.05 -7.45
N GLN A 132 52.08 -18.17 -6.73
CA GLN A 132 51.78 -18.34 -5.29
C GLN A 132 50.32 -17.91 -5.01
N SER A 133 49.81 -18.39 -3.86
CA SER A 133 48.48 -18.08 -3.36
C SER A 133 48.63 -17.69 -1.90
N VAL A 134 47.99 -16.56 -1.53
CA VAL A 134 48.02 -16.00 -0.17
C VAL A 134 46.62 -15.59 0.21
N ASP A 135 46.17 -16.00 1.37
CA ASP A 135 44.91 -15.54 1.92
C ASP A 135 45.11 -14.16 2.58
N PHE A 136 44.12 -13.31 2.46
CA PHE A 136 44.15 -11.97 3.00
C PHE A 136 42.88 -11.64 3.76
N GLU A 137 43.02 -10.72 4.68
CA GLU A 137 41.93 -10.09 5.43
C GLU A 137 42.07 -8.58 5.34
N ILE A 138 40.96 -7.90 5.11
CA ILE A 138 40.89 -6.44 5.07
C ILE A 138 39.87 -5.96 6.08
N GLU A 139 40.37 -5.33 7.16
CA GLU A 139 39.56 -4.58 8.10
C GLU A 139 39.27 -3.18 7.54
N SER A 140 38.01 -2.80 7.52
CA SER A 140 37.61 -1.49 6.98
C SER A 140 36.64 -0.77 7.90
N GLN A 141 36.74 0.57 7.91
CA GLN A 141 35.72 1.48 8.44
C GLN A 141 35.17 2.30 7.27
N ILE A 142 33.85 2.29 7.12
CA ILE A 142 33.17 2.80 5.96
C ILE A 142 32.02 3.71 6.41
N ASP A 143 31.86 4.84 5.74
CA ASP A 143 30.61 5.59 5.77
C ASP A 143 29.91 5.39 4.45
N LEU A 144 28.60 5.18 4.51
CA LEU A 144 27.73 4.96 3.36
C LEU A 144 26.72 6.10 3.27
N VAL A 145 26.65 6.76 2.13
CA VAL A 145 25.64 7.76 1.81
C VAL A 145 24.87 7.30 0.58
N ILE A 146 23.56 7.30 0.67
CA ILE A 146 22.63 6.92 -0.39
C ILE A 146 21.64 8.07 -0.57
N ASN A 147 21.42 8.51 -1.79
CA ASN A 147 20.42 9.53 -2.11
C ASN A 147 19.34 8.94 -3.04
N PRO A 148 18.36 8.18 -2.51
CA PRO A 148 17.28 7.64 -3.29
C PRO A 148 16.44 8.75 -3.91
N ARG A 149 16.10 8.59 -5.19
CA ARG A 149 15.13 9.43 -5.89
C ARG A 149 13.89 8.61 -6.18
N LEU A 150 12.74 9.14 -5.82
CA LEU A 150 11.46 8.53 -6.13
C LEU A 150 10.92 9.12 -7.43
N TYR A 151 10.43 8.26 -8.30
CA TYR A 151 9.87 8.70 -9.58
C TYR A 151 8.72 7.78 -10.01
N CYS A 152 7.92 8.25 -10.98
CA CYS A 152 6.89 7.43 -11.58
C CYS A 152 7.50 6.54 -12.67
N GLY A 153 7.58 5.24 -12.39
CA GLY A 153 8.02 4.22 -13.34
C GLY A 153 6.90 3.22 -13.63
N ASN A 154 6.41 3.14 -14.86
CA ASN A 154 5.32 2.24 -15.25
C ASN A 154 4.06 2.36 -14.36
N ASN A 155 3.65 3.58 -14.04
CA ASN A 155 2.53 3.92 -13.14
C ASN A 155 2.71 3.49 -11.67
N LYS A 156 3.90 3.07 -11.28
CA LYS A 156 4.25 2.69 -9.91
C LYS A 156 5.28 3.65 -9.33
N VAL A 157 5.36 3.73 -8.01
CA VAL A 157 6.48 4.41 -7.36
C VAL A 157 7.73 3.56 -7.58
N ALA A 158 8.71 4.13 -8.24
CA ALA A 158 10.01 3.52 -8.45
C ALA A 158 11.08 4.31 -7.69
N ALA A 159 12.14 3.61 -7.28
CA ALA A 159 13.27 4.21 -6.58
C ALA A 159 14.56 4.01 -7.38
N ASP A 160 15.33 5.08 -7.56
CA ASP A 160 16.69 5.05 -8.09
C ASP A 160 17.68 5.42 -6.98
N THR A 161 18.57 4.51 -6.66
CA THR A 161 19.63 4.67 -5.67
C THR A 161 21.02 4.67 -6.30
N SER A 162 21.13 5.06 -7.57
CA SER A 162 22.41 5.14 -8.29
C SER A 162 23.37 6.17 -7.67
N ASP A 163 22.83 7.19 -6.98
CA ASP A 163 23.56 8.14 -6.18
C ASP A 163 23.92 7.53 -4.81
N CYS A 164 24.99 6.72 -4.82
CA CYS A 164 25.46 5.93 -3.69
C CYS A 164 26.97 6.08 -3.54
N TYR A 165 27.40 6.45 -2.34
CA TYR A 165 28.80 6.72 -2.02
C TYR A 165 29.26 5.91 -0.80
N LEU A 166 30.39 5.21 -0.96
CA LEU A 166 31.11 4.60 0.16
C LEU A 166 32.43 5.34 0.36
N THR A 167 32.65 5.83 1.55
CA THR A 167 33.88 6.46 1.99
C THR A 167 34.62 5.55 2.95
N PHE A 168 35.83 5.12 2.58
CA PHE A 168 36.65 4.24 3.42
C PHE A 168 37.61 5.11 4.24
N HIS A 169 37.40 5.19 5.54
CA HIS A 169 38.22 5.98 6.48
C HIS A 169 39.46 5.21 6.87
N LYS A 170 39.31 3.92 7.23
CA LYS A 170 40.42 3.06 7.64
C LYS A 170 40.36 1.76 6.84
N LEU A 171 41.50 1.34 6.36
CA LEU A 171 41.65 0.09 5.64
C LEU A 171 42.97 -0.55 6.02
N ARG A 172 42.90 -1.69 6.68
CA ARG A 172 44.07 -2.48 7.14
C ARG A 172 44.08 -3.82 6.45
N LEU A 173 45.14 -4.06 5.67
CA LEU A 173 45.36 -5.34 5.02
C LEU A 173 46.23 -6.25 5.89
N LEU A 174 45.76 -7.44 6.14
CA LEU A 174 46.49 -8.52 6.82
C LEU A 174 46.68 -9.66 5.80
N LEU A 175 47.89 -10.02 5.53
CA LEU A 175 48.22 -11.19 4.70
C LEU A 175 48.54 -12.37 5.63
N GLN A 176 47.96 -13.54 5.34
CA GLN A 176 48.20 -14.75 6.10
C GLN A 176 49.48 -15.41 5.57
N GLY A 177 50.55 -15.34 6.32
CA GLY A 177 51.84 -16.02 6.04
C GLY A 177 53.04 -15.11 6.20
N ASP A 178 54.06 -15.57 6.93
CA ASP A 178 55.27 -14.80 7.26
C ASP A 178 56.38 -14.85 6.19
N ARG A 179 56.11 -15.49 5.03
CA ARG A 179 57.14 -15.79 4.03
C ARG A 179 57.28 -14.75 2.91
N GLU A 180 56.46 -13.71 2.92
CA GLU A 180 56.39 -12.76 1.81
C GLU A 180 57.43 -11.64 1.96
N PRO A 181 58.20 -11.30 0.91
CA PRO A 181 59.12 -10.16 0.92
C PRO A 181 58.42 -8.82 1.23
N GLY A 182 59.05 -7.97 2.02
CA GLY A 182 58.45 -6.69 2.44
C GLY A 182 58.02 -5.77 1.30
N TRP A 183 58.73 -5.79 0.17
CA TRP A 183 58.33 -5.03 -1.03
C TRP A 183 57.02 -5.53 -1.65
N LEU A 184 56.81 -6.84 -1.63
CA LEU A 184 55.58 -7.46 -2.18
C LEU A 184 54.36 -7.12 -1.29
N LYS A 185 54.55 -7.15 0.04
CA LYS A 185 53.53 -6.71 0.98
C LYS A 185 53.09 -5.26 0.68
N ARG A 186 54.05 -4.36 0.41
CA ARG A 186 53.74 -2.96 0.09
C ARG A 186 52.97 -2.80 -1.23
N VAL A 187 53.39 -3.49 -2.27
CA VAL A 187 52.67 -3.50 -3.57
C VAL A 187 51.26 -4.03 -3.43
N PHE A 188 51.07 -5.10 -2.66
CA PHE A 188 49.75 -5.66 -2.40
C PHE A 188 48.88 -4.73 -1.56
N THR A 189 49.44 -4.10 -0.52
CA THR A 189 48.67 -3.18 0.32
C THR A 189 48.05 -2.05 -0.50
N GLU A 190 48.82 -1.39 -1.35
CA GLU A 190 48.33 -0.28 -2.18
C GLU A 190 47.32 -0.75 -3.23
N PHE A 191 47.64 -1.84 -3.91
CA PHE A 191 46.86 -2.34 -5.03
C PHE A 191 45.56 -3.04 -4.57
N LEU A 192 45.63 -3.97 -3.60
CA LEU A 192 44.49 -4.71 -3.07
C LEU A 192 43.48 -3.75 -2.42
N SER A 193 44.00 -2.80 -1.64
CA SER A 193 43.15 -1.80 -1.01
C SER A 193 42.36 -1.01 -2.02
N PHE A 194 42.99 -0.57 -3.12
CA PHE A 194 42.32 0.15 -4.20
C PHE A 194 41.28 -0.73 -4.90
N THR A 195 41.65 -1.95 -5.27
CA THR A 195 40.81 -2.87 -6.02
C THR A 195 39.59 -3.30 -5.20
N VAL A 196 39.81 -3.66 -3.92
CA VAL A 196 38.71 -4.04 -3.01
C VAL A 196 37.77 -2.87 -2.79
N LYS A 197 38.27 -1.64 -2.58
CA LYS A 197 37.41 -0.45 -2.48
C LYS A 197 36.49 -0.29 -3.69
N MET A 198 37.06 -0.41 -4.91
CA MET A 198 36.27 -0.27 -6.15
C MET A 198 35.18 -1.33 -6.27
N VAL A 199 35.54 -2.60 -6.03
CA VAL A 199 34.62 -3.72 -6.16
C VAL A 199 33.55 -3.67 -5.09
N VAL A 200 33.92 -3.48 -3.84
CA VAL A 200 32.98 -3.36 -2.72
C VAL A 200 32.01 -2.21 -2.95
N LYS A 201 32.50 -1.03 -3.30
CA LYS A 201 31.64 0.12 -3.64
C LYS A 201 30.65 -0.23 -4.74
N SER A 202 31.12 -0.81 -5.85
CA SER A 202 30.28 -1.12 -7.00
C SER A 202 29.21 -2.17 -6.65
N GLN A 203 29.58 -3.24 -5.96
CA GLN A 203 28.66 -4.33 -5.64
C GLN A 203 27.65 -3.96 -4.57
N ILE A 204 28.08 -3.25 -3.51
CA ILE A 204 27.18 -2.78 -2.46
C ILE A 204 26.14 -1.80 -3.03
N CYS A 205 26.56 -0.78 -3.76
CA CYS A 205 25.63 0.19 -4.37
C CYS A 205 24.67 -0.48 -5.36
N LYS A 206 25.16 -1.46 -6.14
CA LYS A 206 24.31 -2.26 -7.03
C LYS A 206 23.25 -3.03 -6.26
N GLU A 207 23.66 -3.68 -5.17
CA GLU A 207 22.73 -4.48 -4.34
C GLU A 207 21.72 -3.60 -3.62
N ILE A 208 22.11 -2.46 -3.09
CA ILE A 208 21.20 -1.47 -2.51
C ILE A 208 20.14 -1.03 -3.54
N ASN A 209 20.56 -0.78 -4.79
CA ASN A 209 19.61 -0.41 -5.84
C ASN A 209 18.65 -1.55 -6.19
N ASN A 210 19.10 -2.79 -6.20
CA ASN A 210 18.25 -3.96 -6.39
C ASN A 210 17.22 -4.08 -5.25
N LEU A 211 17.67 -3.98 -4.00
CA LEU A 211 16.80 -4.03 -2.82
C LEU A 211 15.76 -2.92 -2.82
N ALA A 212 16.14 -1.69 -3.19
CA ALA A 212 15.22 -0.57 -3.29
C ALA A 212 14.10 -0.83 -4.32
N LYS A 213 14.43 -1.44 -5.46
CA LYS A 213 13.43 -1.82 -6.47
C LYS A 213 12.50 -2.92 -5.96
N ILE A 214 13.07 -3.99 -5.38
CA ILE A 214 12.26 -5.09 -4.81
C ILE A 214 11.35 -4.57 -3.70
N LEU A 215 11.81 -3.63 -2.87
CA LEU A 215 11.01 -3.02 -1.81
C LEU A 215 9.85 -2.19 -2.40
N ALA A 216 10.09 -1.42 -3.44
CA ALA A 216 9.06 -0.63 -4.11
C ALA A 216 7.97 -1.54 -4.71
N ASP A 217 8.36 -2.61 -5.41
CA ASP A 217 7.44 -3.60 -5.95
C ASP A 217 6.66 -4.33 -4.84
N PHE A 218 7.36 -4.73 -3.77
CA PHE A 218 6.74 -5.39 -2.61
C PHE A 218 5.65 -4.54 -1.95
N ILE A 219 5.91 -3.25 -1.71
CA ILE A 219 4.93 -2.33 -1.11
C ILE A 219 3.72 -2.16 -2.03
N GLN A 220 3.95 -2.03 -3.34
CA GLN A 220 2.87 -1.91 -4.32
C GLN A 220 1.99 -3.15 -4.36
N ASP A 221 2.60 -4.35 -4.41
CA ASP A 221 1.88 -5.62 -4.46
C ASP A 221 1.03 -5.83 -3.20
N GLN A 222 1.58 -5.51 -2.01
CA GLN A 222 0.83 -5.58 -0.74
C GLN A 222 -0.36 -4.62 -0.74
N ALA A 223 -0.21 -3.40 -1.24
CA ALA A 223 -1.29 -2.43 -1.31
C ALA A 223 -2.39 -2.84 -2.31
N GLU A 224 -2.03 -3.40 -3.47
CA GLU A 224 -2.99 -3.93 -4.45
C GLU A 224 -3.77 -5.13 -3.90
N GLU A 225 -3.11 -6.05 -3.20
CA GLU A 225 -3.75 -7.20 -2.55
C GLU A 225 -4.74 -6.76 -1.46
N PHE A 226 -4.35 -5.78 -0.66
CA PHE A 226 -5.22 -5.20 0.38
C PHE A 226 -6.52 -4.60 -0.20
N LEU A 227 -6.43 -3.92 -1.34
CA LEU A 227 -7.55 -3.22 -1.98
C LEU A 227 -8.36 -4.11 -2.93
N THR A 228 -8.13 -5.42 -2.94
CA THR A 228 -8.87 -6.37 -3.77
C THR A 228 -9.80 -7.22 -2.91
N ASP A 229 -11.09 -7.28 -3.29
CA ASP A 229 -12.09 -8.11 -2.63
C ASP A 229 -12.97 -8.82 -3.65
N GLY A 230 -12.69 -10.10 -3.87
CA GLY A 230 -13.37 -10.91 -4.88
C GLY A 230 -13.12 -10.39 -6.30
N GLY A 231 -14.21 -10.07 -7.03
CA GLY A 231 -14.15 -9.48 -8.36
C GLY A 231 -13.93 -7.97 -8.40
N ILE A 232 -13.95 -7.31 -7.24
CA ILE A 232 -13.76 -5.86 -7.13
C ILE A 232 -12.31 -5.57 -6.79
N GLY A 233 -11.62 -4.86 -7.64
CA GLY A 233 -10.25 -4.39 -7.45
C GLY A 233 -10.14 -2.87 -7.54
N MET A 234 -8.98 -2.35 -7.13
CA MET A 234 -8.71 -0.92 -7.20
C MET A 234 -7.36 -0.65 -7.87
N ASP A 235 -7.35 0.24 -8.85
CA ASP A 235 -6.14 0.75 -9.47
C ASP A 235 -5.56 1.90 -8.63
N ILE A 236 -4.53 1.59 -7.85
CA ILE A 236 -3.78 2.56 -7.04
C ILE A 236 -2.51 3.06 -7.71
N SER A 237 -2.38 2.86 -9.02
CA SER A 237 -1.24 3.40 -9.74
C SER A 237 -1.15 4.91 -9.57
N ILE A 238 0.10 5.41 -9.53
CA ILE A 238 0.33 6.84 -9.32
C ILE A 238 0.07 7.66 -10.59
N THR A 239 -0.38 8.88 -10.40
CA THR A 239 -0.67 9.82 -11.49
C THR A 239 0.55 10.63 -11.91
N ALA A 240 1.47 10.89 -10.97
CA ALA A 240 2.73 11.60 -11.20
C ALA A 240 3.83 11.09 -10.27
N SER A 241 5.07 11.54 -10.48
CA SER A 241 6.17 11.27 -9.55
C SER A 241 5.86 11.83 -8.15
N PRO A 242 6.21 11.11 -7.08
CA PRO A 242 6.05 11.59 -5.72
C PRO A 242 6.68 12.96 -5.50
N PHE A 243 6.09 13.75 -4.63
CA PHE A 243 6.60 15.06 -4.24
C PHE A 243 7.31 14.96 -2.90
N ILE A 244 8.55 15.43 -2.83
CA ILE A 244 9.36 15.41 -1.60
C ILE A 244 9.68 16.85 -1.19
N THR A 245 9.38 17.16 0.05
CA THR A 245 9.80 18.37 0.75
C THR A 245 10.69 18.00 1.93
N SER A 246 11.24 18.96 2.63
CA SER A 246 11.97 18.71 3.89
C SER A 246 11.10 18.14 5.01
N LYS A 247 9.77 18.13 4.87
CA LYS A 247 8.83 17.73 5.91
C LYS A 247 8.05 16.47 5.58
N TYR A 248 7.81 16.16 4.30
CA TYR A 248 6.99 15.02 3.88
C TYR A 248 7.30 14.53 2.47
N ILE A 249 6.87 13.31 2.21
CA ILE A 249 6.75 12.69 0.89
C ILE A 249 5.27 12.55 0.59
N GLU A 250 4.84 12.96 -0.60
CA GLU A 250 3.44 12.89 -1.03
C GLU A 250 3.31 12.19 -2.37
N SER A 251 2.35 11.30 -2.48
CA SER A 251 2.05 10.56 -3.70
C SER A 251 0.57 10.67 -4.06
N TYR A 252 0.30 10.75 -5.36
CA TYR A 252 -1.02 10.92 -5.94
C TYR A 252 -1.41 9.64 -6.65
N HIS A 253 -2.50 9.02 -6.24
CA HIS A 253 -2.95 7.73 -6.75
C HIS A 253 -4.29 7.86 -7.46
N LYS A 254 -4.49 7.09 -8.51
CA LYS A 254 -5.72 7.12 -9.30
C LYS A 254 -6.95 6.73 -8.47
N GLY A 255 -6.85 5.65 -7.68
CA GLY A 255 -7.99 5.16 -6.90
C GLY A 255 -9.18 4.74 -7.77
N LEU A 256 -8.93 4.09 -8.91
CA LEU A 256 -9.99 3.71 -9.85
C LEU A 256 -10.49 2.30 -9.54
N THR A 257 -11.78 2.19 -9.26
CA THR A 257 -12.44 0.89 -9.09
C THR A 257 -12.45 0.10 -10.40
N ARG A 258 -12.07 -1.16 -10.33
CA ARG A 258 -12.18 -2.15 -11.42
C ARG A 258 -13.19 -3.22 -11.03
N TYR A 259 -14.19 -3.41 -11.85
CA TYR A 259 -15.16 -4.49 -11.68
C TYR A 259 -15.66 -4.96 -13.04
N ASN A 260 -15.54 -6.25 -13.30
CA ASN A 260 -15.69 -6.83 -14.61
C ASN A 260 -14.93 -5.98 -15.64
N ASP A 261 -15.00 -5.85 -16.78
CA ASP A 261 -14.21 -5.07 -17.76
C ASP A 261 -14.40 -3.54 -17.66
N HIS A 262 -15.03 -3.06 -16.57
CA HIS A 262 -15.27 -1.64 -16.35
C HIS A 262 -14.25 -1.05 -15.39
N THR A 263 -13.68 0.10 -15.78
CA THR A 263 -12.83 0.93 -14.91
C THR A 263 -13.42 2.33 -14.82
N ALA A 264 -13.64 2.80 -13.60
CA ALA A 264 -14.09 4.17 -13.37
C ALA A 264 -13.03 5.18 -13.83
N VAL A 265 -13.44 6.41 -14.14
CA VAL A 265 -12.56 7.50 -14.55
C VAL A 265 -12.78 8.69 -13.65
N ILE A 266 -11.70 9.26 -13.13
CA ILE A 266 -11.71 10.52 -12.36
C ILE A 266 -11.13 11.62 -13.24
N ASN A 267 -11.90 12.66 -13.50
CA ASN A 267 -11.51 13.79 -14.37
C ASN A 267 -11.30 15.11 -13.62
N ALA A 268 -11.80 15.20 -12.40
CA ALA A 268 -11.65 16.37 -11.56
C ALA A 268 -11.55 15.93 -10.09
N SER A 269 -10.41 16.19 -9.47
CA SER A 269 -10.21 15.89 -8.06
C SER A 269 -10.69 17.04 -7.17
N VAL A 270 -11.24 16.67 -6.03
CA VAL A 270 -11.66 17.61 -4.97
C VAL A 270 -10.48 18.06 -4.08
N PHE A 271 -9.31 17.45 -4.22
CA PHE A 271 -8.16 17.77 -3.37
C PHE A 271 -7.52 19.10 -3.70
N SER A 272 -7.10 19.81 -2.65
CA SER A 272 -6.31 21.04 -2.76
C SER A 272 -5.03 20.90 -1.91
N PRO A 273 -3.84 21.18 -2.45
CA PRO A 273 -2.59 21.13 -1.68
C PRO A 273 -2.60 21.99 -0.42
N ALA A 274 -3.32 23.12 -0.45
CA ALA A 274 -3.39 24.06 0.67
C ALA A 274 -4.16 23.53 1.90
N GLN A 275 -4.93 22.43 1.72
CA GLN A 275 -5.74 21.83 2.80
C GLN A 275 -5.02 20.71 3.55
N LEU A 276 -3.80 20.39 3.16
CA LEU A 276 -3.08 19.24 3.70
C LEU A 276 -2.25 19.65 4.92
N THR A 277 -2.41 18.92 6.05
CA THR A 277 -1.70 19.15 7.32
C THR A 277 -0.42 18.30 7.43
N GLU A 278 0.40 18.51 8.46
CA GLU A 278 1.69 17.82 8.65
C GLU A 278 1.86 17.29 10.09
N ASP A 279 0.79 17.31 10.89
CA ASP A 279 0.89 17.06 12.35
C ASP A 279 1.00 15.58 12.72
N ARG A 280 0.66 14.67 11.79
CA ARG A 280 0.67 13.22 12.01
C ARG A 280 1.71 12.54 11.11
N MET A 281 1.97 11.26 11.33
CA MET A 281 2.94 10.49 10.55
C MET A 281 2.46 10.14 9.16
N LEU A 282 1.18 9.72 9.04
CA LEU A 282 0.61 9.22 7.80
C LEU A 282 -0.77 9.80 7.56
N TYR A 283 -1.01 10.19 6.32
CA TYR A 283 -2.30 10.70 5.87
C TYR A 283 -2.75 10.00 4.60
N PHE A 284 -4.06 9.73 4.54
CA PHE A 284 -4.77 9.34 3.33
C PHE A 284 -5.95 10.27 3.12
N TRP A 285 -6.06 10.86 1.94
CA TRP A 285 -7.24 11.60 1.49
C TRP A 285 -7.97 10.74 0.48
N ILE A 286 -9.20 10.37 0.79
CA ILE A 286 -10.01 9.44 0.00
C ILE A 286 -11.21 10.21 -0.53
N SER A 287 -11.32 10.40 -1.85
CA SER A 287 -12.39 11.18 -2.45
C SER A 287 -13.69 10.39 -2.59
N ASP A 288 -14.81 11.12 -2.63
CA ASP A 288 -16.11 10.55 -2.97
C ASP A 288 -16.11 9.96 -4.39
N ASP A 289 -15.29 10.51 -5.31
CA ASP A 289 -15.11 10.01 -6.66
C ASP A 289 -14.45 8.62 -6.71
N MET A 290 -13.69 8.24 -5.66
CA MET A 290 -13.17 6.91 -5.48
C MET A 290 -14.19 6.00 -4.80
N LEU A 291 -14.97 6.49 -3.84
CA LEU A 291 -15.89 5.68 -3.04
C LEU A 291 -17.19 5.33 -3.80
N ASN A 292 -17.76 6.27 -4.57
CA ASN A 292 -19.00 6.01 -5.32
C ASN A 292 -18.88 4.89 -6.37
N PRO A 293 -17.82 4.80 -7.20
CA PRO A 293 -17.60 3.67 -8.07
C PRO A 293 -17.44 2.33 -7.34
N LEU A 294 -16.83 2.34 -6.15
CA LEU A 294 -16.69 1.15 -5.31
C LEU A 294 -18.07 0.65 -4.83
N ILE A 295 -18.94 1.56 -4.38
CA ILE A 295 -20.32 1.24 -4.02
C ILE A 295 -21.10 0.71 -5.23
N SER A 296 -20.91 1.32 -6.40
CA SER A 296 -21.53 0.85 -7.64
C SER A 296 -21.12 -0.57 -8.00
N ALA A 297 -19.84 -0.88 -7.89
CA ALA A 297 -19.32 -2.24 -8.10
C ALA A 297 -19.90 -3.23 -7.09
N ALA A 298 -19.96 -2.87 -5.81
CA ALA A 298 -20.53 -3.69 -4.75
C ALA A 298 -22.04 -3.94 -4.96
N HIS A 299 -22.78 -2.94 -5.48
CA HIS A 299 -24.19 -3.11 -5.84
C HIS A 299 -24.35 -4.09 -7.00
N GLN A 300 -23.55 -3.96 -8.06
CA GLN A 300 -23.57 -4.87 -9.21
C GLN A 300 -23.16 -6.30 -8.83
N ASP A 301 -22.29 -6.45 -7.82
CA ASP A 301 -21.87 -7.76 -7.27
C ASP A 301 -22.91 -8.37 -6.31
N GLY A 302 -24.08 -7.74 -6.15
CA GLY A 302 -25.18 -8.24 -5.32
C GLY A 302 -24.94 -8.15 -3.82
N ARG A 303 -23.98 -7.35 -3.34
CA ARG A 303 -23.62 -7.25 -1.92
C ARG A 303 -24.66 -6.54 -1.05
N PHE A 304 -25.60 -5.84 -1.65
CA PHE A 304 -26.67 -5.13 -0.98
C PHE A 304 -27.99 -5.91 -0.96
N ILE A 305 -27.91 -7.25 -0.96
CA ILE A 305 -29.04 -8.16 -0.77
C ILE A 305 -28.82 -8.90 0.56
N ARG A 306 -29.84 -8.92 1.42
CA ARG A 306 -29.80 -9.60 2.72
C ARG A 306 -31.08 -10.35 3.00
N ASN A 307 -30.95 -11.60 3.46
CA ASN A 307 -32.02 -12.45 3.95
C ASN A 307 -31.83 -12.69 5.43
N ILE A 308 -32.85 -12.40 6.22
CA ILE A 308 -32.87 -12.56 7.68
C ILE A 308 -33.98 -13.53 8.04
N THR A 309 -33.69 -14.58 8.79
CA THR A 309 -34.63 -15.67 9.10
C THR A 309 -34.54 -16.13 10.56
N GLY A 310 -35.52 -16.88 11.01
CA GLY A 310 -35.51 -17.60 12.27
C GLY A 310 -35.29 -16.69 13.50
N LYS A 311 -34.39 -17.11 14.35
CA LYS A 311 -34.14 -16.40 15.63
C LYS A 311 -33.59 -14.98 15.37
N GLU A 312 -32.77 -14.78 14.36
CA GLU A 312 -32.25 -13.46 14.04
C GLU A 312 -33.35 -12.48 13.67
N LEU A 313 -34.35 -12.93 12.91
CA LEU A 313 -35.53 -12.13 12.56
C LEU A 313 -36.36 -11.77 13.78
N THR A 314 -36.65 -12.76 14.64
CA THR A 314 -37.44 -12.52 15.87
C THR A 314 -36.70 -11.62 16.87
N ASP A 315 -35.39 -11.76 17.01
CA ASP A 315 -34.59 -10.90 17.87
C ASP A 315 -34.51 -9.47 17.38
N LEU A 316 -34.58 -9.26 16.05
CA LEU A 316 -34.54 -7.94 15.43
C LEU A 316 -35.72 -7.05 15.83
N PHE A 317 -36.91 -7.63 15.99
CA PHE A 317 -38.14 -6.92 16.36
C PHE A 317 -38.42 -6.87 17.86
N LYS A 318 -37.48 -7.26 18.71
CA LYS A 318 -37.60 -7.10 20.17
C LYS A 318 -37.30 -5.68 20.68
N VAL A 319 -37.00 -4.76 19.78
CA VAL A 319 -36.73 -3.36 20.11
C VAL A 319 -38.08 -2.69 20.45
N ASP A 320 -38.15 -1.98 21.57
CA ASP A 320 -39.31 -1.20 21.93
C ASP A 320 -39.47 0.02 21.02
N LEU A 321 -40.53 0.02 20.21
CA LEU A 321 -40.94 1.13 19.39
C LEU A 321 -42.04 1.96 20.12
N SER A 322 -42.14 3.23 19.79
CA SER A 322 -43.16 4.10 20.33
C SER A 322 -44.54 3.88 19.68
N THR A 323 -44.51 3.40 18.44
CA THR A 323 -45.71 3.04 17.66
C THR A 323 -46.07 1.57 17.90
N SER A 324 -47.34 1.24 17.80
CA SER A 324 -47.82 -0.14 18.00
C SER A 324 -47.60 -0.96 16.72
N MET A 325 -47.10 -2.20 16.90
CA MET A 325 -46.90 -3.13 15.80
C MET A 325 -48.22 -3.49 15.11
N PRO A 326 -48.32 -3.41 13.79
CA PRO A 326 -49.49 -3.90 13.06
C PRO A 326 -49.75 -5.38 13.31
N THR A 327 -51.01 -5.76 13.53
CA THR A 327 -51.39 -7.15 13.84
C THR A 327 -50.98 -8.16 12.77
N LEU A 328 -51.05 -7.78 11.48
CA LEU A 328 -50.61 -8.62 10.37
C LEU A 328 -49.10 -8.83 10.39
N LEU A 329 -48.33 -7.81 10.76
CA LEU A 329 -46.88 -7.91 10.90
C LEU A 329 -46.49 -8.83 12.08
N ASP A 330 -47.19 -8.69 13.20
CA ASP A 330 -46.99 -9.58 14.35
C ASP A 330 -47.29 -11.06 14.03
N GLN A 331 -48.36 -11.31 13.24
CA GLN A 331 -48.64 -12.64 12.72
C GLN A 331 -47.54 -13.20 11.81
N LEU A 332 -47.03 -12.38 10.89
CA LEU A 332 -45.91 -12.76 10.04
C LEU A 332 -44.64 -13.09 10.87
N LEU A 333 -44.30 -12.27 11.84
CA LEU A 333 -43.11 -12.47 12.69
C LEU A 333 -43.25 -13.64 13.65
N SER A 334 -44.47 -14.04 13.98
CA SER A 334 -44.74 -15.19 14.86
C SER A 334 -44.51 -16.55 14.20
N SER A 335 -44.40 -16.59 12.88
CA SER A 335 -44.09 -17.82 12.13
C SER A 335 -42.57 -18.10 12.16
N ASN A 336 -42.22 -19.34 12.56
CA ASN A 336 -40.81 -19.77 12.57
C ASN A 336 -40.20 -19.90 11.19
N SER A 337 -40.98 -19.87 10.12
CA SER A 337 -40.54 -19.96 8.72
C SER A 337 -40.41 -18.61 8.05
N SER A 338 -40.69 -17.52 8.76
CA SER A 338 -40.66 -16.17 8.14
C SER A 338 -39.29 -15.77 7.67
N VAL A 339 -39.26 -15.11 6.53
CA VAL A 339 -38.07 -14.60 5.85
C VAL A 339 -38.26 -13.12 5.58
N LEU A 340 -37.32 -12.31 6.02
CA LEU A 340 -37.21 -10.91 5.63
C LEU A 340 -36.07 -10.80 4.62
N GLU A 341 -36.43 -10.35 3.41
CA GLU A 341 -35.47 -10.02 2.37
C GLU A 341 -35.40 -8.50 2.21
N ALA A 342 -34.19 -7.96 2.15
CA ALA A 342 -33.95 -6.55 1.94
C ALA A 342 -32.89 -6.37 0.85
N TRP A 343 -33.15 -5.50 -0.11
CA TRP A 343 -32.22 -5.20 -1.21
C TRP A 343 -32.29 -3.75 -1.63
N SER A 344 -31.20 -3.28 -2.24
CA SER A 344 -31.15 -1.93 -2.80
C SER A 344 -31.76 -1.91 -4.20
N LEU A 345 -32.72 -1.01 -4.44
CA LEU A 345 -33.39 -0.83 -5.74
C LEU A 345 -32.55 -0.02 -6.73
N SER A 346 -31.68 0.83 -6.22
CA SER A 346 -30.78 1.65 -7.01
C SER A 346 -29.39 1.68 -6.38
N VAL A 347 -28.38 2.03 -7.16
CA VAL A 347 -27.02 2.21 -6.63
C VAL A 347 -27.04 3.29 -5.55
N PRO A 348 -26.67 2.98 -4.30
CA PRO A 348 -26.53 3.98 -3.26
C PRO A 348 -25.51 5.04 -3.64
N ARG A 349 -25.77 6.28 -3.25
CA ARG A 349 -24.86 7.42 -3.47
C ARG A 349 -24.36 7.97 -2.17
N LEU A 350 -23.09 8.35 -2.12
CA LEU A 350 -22.52 9.05 -0.99
C LEU A 350 -21.93 10.39 -1.41
N TRP A 351 -21.95 11.32 -0.47
CA TRP A 351 -21.20 12.58 -0.53
C TRP A 351 -20.76 12.97 0.87
N THR A 352 -19.54 13.45 0.96
CA THR A 352 -18.91 13.79 2.24
C THR A 352 -18.93 15.30 2.48
N THR A 353 -19.27 15.65 3.69
CA THR A 353 -19.24 17.03 4.20
C THR A 353 -18.56 17.04 5.58
N PRO A 354 -18.18 18.19 6.14
CA PRO A 354 -17.63 18.24 7.50
C PRO A 354 -18.53 17.68 8.61
N GLN A 355 -19.85 17.53 8.35
CA GLN A 355 -20.81 16.92 9.27
C GLN A 355 -20.72 15.40 9.28
N GLY A 356 -20.26 14.78 8.21
CA GLY A 356 -20.18 13.33 8.02
C GLY A 356 -20.32 12.96 6.56
N THR A 357 -20.33 11.67 6.28
CA THR A 357 -20.61 11.13 4.95
C THR A 357 -22.09 10.80 4.86
N SER A 358 -22.82 11.54 4.05
CA SER A 358 -24.24 11.27 3.74
C SER A 358 -24.33 10.12 2.76
N VAL A 359 -25.22 9.17 3.04
CA VAL A 359 -25.54 8.03 2.16
C VAL A 359 -27.01 8.11 1.82
N HIS A 360 -27.33 8.23 0.54
CA HIS A 360 -28.68 8.16 0.00
C HIS A 360 -28.89 6.79 -0.66
N ALA A 361 -29.98 6.11 -0.31
CA ALA A 361 -30.33 4.82 -0.85
C ALA A 361 -31.85 4.68 -1.02
N VAL A 362 -32.25 3.93 -2.05
CA VAL A 362 -33.62 3.46 -2.23
C VAL A 362 -33.58 1.93 -2.10
N ALA A 363 -34.32 1.41 -1.16
CA ALA A 363 -34.32 -0.03 -0.83
C ALA A 363 -35.73 -0.58 -0.80
N ALA A 364 -35.87 -1.87 -1.12
CA ALA A 364 -37.07 -2.63 -0.90
C ALA A 364 -36.86 -3.65 0.24
N VAL A 365 -37.93 -3.91 0.96
CA VAL A 365 -38.01 -4.93 1.98
C VAL A 365 -39.26 -5.77 1.76
N GLU A 366 -39.09 -7.08 1.79
CA GLU A 366 -40.19 -8.04 1.72
C GLU A 366 -40.11 -8.98 2.93
N LEU A 367 -41.18 -9.09 3.69
CA LEU A 367 -41.35 -10.05 4.76
C LEU A 367 -42.42 -11.07 4.37
N THR A 368 -42.02 -12.32 4.24
CA THR A 368 -42.90 -13.44 3.86
C THR A 368 -43.03 -14.42 5.01
N SER A 369 -44.13 -15.21 5.02
CA SER A 369 -44.34 -16.27 6.00
C SER A 369 -43.47 -17.52 5.76
N GLY A 370 -42.65 -17.53 4.67
CA GLY A 370 -41.85 -18.69 4.28
C GLY A 370 -42.67 -19.89 3.81
N SER A 371 -43.92 -19.68 3.43
CA SER A 371 -44.80 -20.69 2.84
C SER A 371 -44.66 -20.64 1.29
N ASP A 372 -44.60 -21.80 0.66
CA ASP A 372 -44.63 -21.92 -0.81
C ASP A 372 -46.04 -21.63 -1.39
N ASP A 373 -47.03 -21.24 -0.57
CA ASP A 373 -48.37 -20.88 -1.02
C ASP A 373 -48.32 -19.49 -1.69
N PRO A 374 -48.72 -19.40 -2.99
CA PRO A 374 -48.76 -18.12 -3.70
C PRO A 374 -49.76 -17.10 -3.12
N ASN A 375 -50.64 -17.55 -2.24
CA ASN A 375 -51.57 -16.69 -1.50
C ASN A 375 -51.14 -16.39 -0.07
N ALA A 376 -49.90 -16.76 0.31
CA ALA A 376 -49.35 -16.44 1.62
C ALA A 376 -49.29 -14.93 1.83
N THR A 377 -49.55 -14.50 3.02
CA THR A 377 -49.45 -13.10 3.42
C THR A 377 -47.97 -12.65 3.39
N ALA A 378 -47.70 -11.56 2.73
CA ALA A 378 -46.40 -10.91 2.72
C ALA A 378 -46.56 -9.41 2.92
N LEU A 379 -45.60 -8.77 3.58
CA LEU A 379 -45.49 -7.34 3.63
C LEU A 379 -44.37 -6.90 2.68
N TYR A 380 -44.68 -6.04 1.74
CA TYR A 380 -43.71 -5.39 0.86
C TYR A 380 -43.72 -3.88 1.08
N PHE A 381 -42.53 -3.28 1.15
CA PHE A 381 -42.41 -1.82 1.10
C PHE A 381 -41.12 -1.36 0.45
N GLU A 382 -41.17 -0.17 -0.12
CA GLU A 382 -40.04 0.56 -0.69
C GLU A 382 -39.78 1.81 0.16
N THR A 383 -38.52 2.06 0.45
CA THR A 383 -38.12 3.20 1.26
C THR A 383 -36.98 3.98 0.60
N GLU A 384 -37.08 5.29 0.68
CA GLU A 384 -35.97 6.19 0.39
C GLU A 384 -35.42 6.71 1.71
N LEU A 385 -34.12 6.66 1.87
CA LEU A 385 -33.47 7.05 3.11
C LEU A 385 -32.19 7.84 2.84
N GLU A 386 -31.92 8.81 3.70
CA GLU A 386 -30.65 9.52 3.78
C GLU A 386 -30.13 9.47 5.20
N VAL A 387 -28.91 8.99 5.34
CA VAL A 387 -28.24 8.77 6.61
C VAL A 387 -26.86 9.43 6.60
N ILE A 388 -26.57 10.22 7.62
CA ILE A 388 -25.24 10.80 7.84
C ILE A 388 -24.45 9.85 8.72
N VAL A 389 -23.32 9.36 8.21
CA VAL A 389 -22.46 8.40 8.89
C VAL A 389 -21.13 9.07 9.27
N ARG A 390 -20.69 8.86 10.50
CA ARG A 390 -19.35 9.17 10.97
C ARG A 390 -18.66 7.88 11.34
N ALA A 391 -17.49 7.67 10.80
CA ALA A 391 -16.66 6.51 11.12
C ALA A 391 -15.63 6.90 12.18
N ASP A 392 -15.36 5.97 13.09
CA ASP A 392 -14.29 6.06 14.07
C ASP A 392 -13.57 4.70 14.14
N TYR A 393 -12.28 4.72 14.45
CA TYR A 393 -11.50 3.50 14.59
C TYR A 393 -10.72 3.53 15.91
N ALA A 394 -11.11 2.67 16.82
CA ALA A 394 -10.49 2.54 18.13
C ALA A 394 -10.36 1.07 18.52
N GLU A 395 -9.33 0.70 19.26
CA GLU A 395 -9.11 -0.66 19.77
C GLU A 395 -9.18 -1.74 18.67
N LYS A 396 -8.66 -1.43 17.48
CA LYS A 396 -8.69 -2.30 16.29
C LYS A 396 -10.12 -2.61 15.79
N LYS A 397 -11.08 -1.73 16.07
CA LYS A 397 -12.46 -1.85 15.60
C LYS A 397 -12.91 -0.57 14.90
N MET A 398 -13.56 -0.76 13.77
CA MET A 398 -14.28 0.32 13.10
C MET A 398 -15.67 0.43 13.73
N THR A 399 -16.08 1.63 14.07
CA THR A 399 -17.43 1.95 14.55
C THR A 399 -18.06 3.01 13.65
N LEU A 400 -19.34 2.86 13.37
CA LEU A 400 -20.11 3.75 12.51
C LEU A 400 -21.25 4.37 13.29
N ASN A 401 -21.20 5.68 13.49
CA ASN A 401 -22.27 6.42 14.12
C ASN A 401 -23.17 7.01 13.02
N ALA A 402 -24.40 6.51 12.94
CA ALA A 402 -25.37 6.93 11.93
C ALA A 402 -26.43 7.84 12.54
N THR A 403 -26.70 8.94 11.86
CA THR A 403 -27.80 9.85 12.17
C THR A 403 -28.71 9.92 10.95
N THR A 404 -29.98 9.59 11.12
CA THR A 404 -30.97 9.68 10.06
C THR A 404 -31.30 11.15 9.77
N SER A 405 -31.18 11.55 8.51
CA SER A 405 -31.61 12.87 8.04
C SER A 405 -32.98 12.82 7.37
N HIS A 406 -33.28 11.73 6.66
CA HIS A 406 -34.55 11.55 5.97
C HIS A 406 -34.93 10.09 5.84
N ILE A 407 -36.22 9.76 6.06
CA ILE A 407 -36.85 8.46 5.74
C ILE A 407 -38.22 8.73 5.12
N SER A 408 -38.48 8.14 3.98
CA SER A 408 -39.77 8.21 3.27
C SER A 408 -40.14 6.79 2.81
N ILE A 409 -41.39 6.41 3.06
CA ILE A 409 -41.97 5.18 2.46
C ILE A 409 -42.58 5.57 1.12
N LEU A 410 -42.02 5.02 0.05
CA LEU A 410 -42.45 5.30 -1.32
C LEU A 410 -43.69 4.46 -1.69
N ARG A 411 -43.69 3.19 -1.24
CA ARG A 411 -44.76 2.21 -1.49
C ARG A 411 -44.80 1.20 -0.37
N ALA A 412 -46.00 0.81 0.08
CA ALA A 412 -46.15 -0.25 1.06
C ALA A 412 -47.53 -0.93 0.91
N TYR A 413 -47.53 -2.26 0.95
CA TYR A 413 -48.77 -3.05 0.85
C TYR A 413 -48.62 -4.44 1.45
N PHE A 414 -49.75 -5.06 1.82
CA PHE A 414 -49.82 -6.48 2.12
C PHE A 414 -50.34 -7.27 0.91
N SER A 415 -49.70 -8.40 0.65
CA SER A 415 -50.09 -9.40 -0.36
C SER A 415 -50.90 -10.52 0.31
N PRO A 416 -51.86 -11.23 -0.35
CA PRO A 416 -52.38 -10.92 -1.65
C PRO A 416 -53.39 -9.78 -1.65
N GLY A 417 -53.54 -9.10 -2.77
CA GLY A 417 -54.53 -8.06 -2.96
C GLY A 417 -54.07 -6.62 -2.86
N GLU A 418 -52.75 -6.37 -2.67
CA GLU A 418 -52.16 -5.04 -2.61
C GLU A 418 -52.90 -4.08 -1.64
N GLN A 419 -53.29 -4.59 -0.48
CA GLN A 419 -53.94 -3.76 0.54
C GLN A 419 -52.96 -2.70 1.02
N GLN A 420 -53.23 -1.41 0.72
CA GLN A 420 -52.44 -0.30 1.17
C GLN A 420 -52.44 -0.18 2.72
N LEU A 421 -51.30 0.20 3.25
CA LEU A 421 -51.10 0.43 4.67
C LEU A 421 -51.76 1.74 5.11
N SER A 422 -52.27 1.77 6.35
CA SER A 422 -52.73 3.00 7.00
C SER A 422 -51.55 3.90 7.36
N GLU A 423 -51.83 5.18 7.66
CA GLU A 423 -50.80 6.15 8.11
C GLU A 423 -50.05 5.64 9.36
N ASP A 424 -50.77 5.06 10.33
CA ASP A 424 -50.16 4.48 11.57
C ASP A 424 -49.17 3.34 11.23
N HIS A 425 -49.45 2.53 10.23
CA HIS A 425 -48.55 1.48 9.76
C HIS A 425 -47.32 2.04 9.05
N ILE A 426 -47.49 3.13 8.32
CA ILE A 426 -46.36 3.82 7.66
C ILE A 426 -45.46 4.45 8.71
N GLU A 427 -46.01 5.09 9.75
CA GLU A 427 -45.25 5.66 10.88
C GLU A 427 -44.46 4.56 11.61
N TYR A 428 -45.09 3.40 11.85
CA TYR A 428 -44.44 2.23 12.42
C TYR A 428 -43.23 1.79 11.56
N LEU A 429 -43.39 1.67 10.26
CA LEU A 429 -42.31 1.26 9.34
C LEU A 429 -41.15 2.27 9.34
N GLN A 430 -41.44 3.57 9.37
CA GLN A 430 -40.42 4.61 9.45
C GLN A 430 -39.61 4.50 10.74
N GLU A 431 -40.32 4.30 11.90
CA GLU A 431 -39.66 4.12 13.18
C GLU A 431 -38.85 2.81 13.21
N ALA A 432 -39.37 1.71 12.63
CA ALA A 432 -38.67 0.45 12.52
C ALA A 432 -37.41 0.55 11.67
N ILE A 433 -37.47 1.25 10.52
CA ILE A 433 -36.28 1.50 9.69
C ILE A 433 -35.22 2.25 10.51
N GLN A 434 -35.63 3.29 11.24
CA GLN A 434 -34.72 4.14 12.01
C GLN A 434 -34.08 3.38 13.18
N LYS A 435 -34.87 2.66 13.98
CA LYS A 435 -34.43 2.04 15.23
C LYS A 435 -33.96 0.60 15.08
N ILE A 436 -34.35 -0.07 14.00
CA ILE A 436 -34.01 -1.48 13.74
C ILE A 436 -33.19 -1.62 12.47
N GLY A 437 -33.69 -1.13 11.33
CA GLY A 437 -33.10 -1.36 10.03
C GLY A 437 -31.71 -0.74 9.89
N ILE A 438 -31.55 0.56 10.15
CA ILE A 438 -30.28 1.26 10.05
C ILE A 438 -29.23 0.70 10.99
N PRO A 439 -29.51 0.48 12.32
CA PRO A 439 -28.56 -0.17 13.22
C PRO A 439 -28.17 -1.57 12.77
N LYS A 440 -29.10 -2.32 12.15
CA LYS A 440 -28.81 -3.65 11.63
C LYS A 440 -27.86 -3.62 10.44
N VAL A 441 -28.07 -2.70 9.49
CA VAL A 441 -27.14 -2.49 8.37
C VAL A 441 -25.74 -2.13 8.91
N ILE A 442 -25.64 -1.21 9.87
CA ILE A 442 -24.37 -0.84 10.50
C ILE A 442 -23.70 -2.04 11.14
N SER A 443 -24.47 -2.88 11.87
CA SER A 443 -23.92 -4.08 12.51
C SER A 443 -23.33 -5.11 11.53
N TYR A 444 -23.71 -5.06 10.25
CA TYR A 444 -23.08 -5.85 9.18
C TYR A 444 -21.86 -5.16 8.56
N LEU A 445 -21.90 -3.83 8.44
CA LEU A 445 -20.82 -3.06 7.83
C LEU A 445 -19.58 -2.96 8.73
N GLU A 446 -19.78 -2.73 10.03
CA GLU A 446 -18.67 -2.56 10.99
C GLU A 446 -17.69 -3.75 11.03
N PRO A 447 -18.14 -5.01 11.15
CA PRO A 447 -17.25 -6.17 11.12
C PRO A 447 -16.53 -6.31 9.78
N GLY A 448 -17.22 -6.04 8.65
CA GLY A 448 -16.64 -6.08 7.32
C GLY A 448 -15.54 -5.03 7.15
N LEU A 449 -15.83 -3.78 7.51
CA LEU A 449 -14.85 -2.69 7.48
C LEU A 449 -13.70 -2.93 8.46
N THR A 450 -14.00 -3.43 9.67
CA THR A 450 -12.98 -3.83 10.65
C THR A 450 -12.09 -4.93 10.10
N ALA A 451 -12.66 -5.93 9.41
CA ALA A 451 -11.90 -7.02 8.79
C ALA A 451 -11.01 -6.49 7.65
N VAL A 452 -11.51 -5.58 6.82
CA VAL A 452 -10.71 -4.90 5.80
C VAL A 452 -9.58 -4.10 6.44
N MET A 453 -9.88 -3.33 7.49
CA MET A 453 -8.89 -2.55 8.22
C MET A 453 -7.85 -3.43 8.93
N ASN A 454 -8.20 -4.59 9.45
CA ASN A 454 -7.31 -5.51 10.14
C ASN A 454 -6.71 -6.59 9.22
N LYS A 455 -7.23 -6.73 7.98
CA LYS A 455 -6.74 -7.72 7.02
C LYS A 455 -5.44 -7.20 6.39
N GLN A 456 -4.32 -7.84 6.73
CA GLN A 456 -2.98 -7.67 6.15
C GLN A 456 -2.45 -6.23 5.97
N GLY A 457 -3.31 -5.26 5.67
CA GLY A 457 -2.90 -3.89 5.38
C GLY A 457 -2.63 -3.02 6.60
N LEU A 458 -3.32 -3.25 7.71
CA LEU A 458 -3.13 -2.51 8.95
C LEU A 458 -2.42 -3.32 10.03
N ASP A 459 -2.36 -4.65 9.89
CA ASP A 459 -1.29 -5.44 10.49
C ASP A 459 0.10 -5.06 9.90
N LEU A 460 0.13 -4.26 8.80
CA LEU A 460 1.36 -3.66 8.28
C LEU A 460 2.00 -2.71 9.29
N PHE A 461 1.20 -2.00 10.07
CA PHE A 461 1.66 -1.01 11.03
C PHE A 461 0.95 -1.17 12.37
N ASP A 462 1.67 -0.98 13.45
CA ASP A 462 1.02 -0.71 14.74
C ASP A 462 0.41 0.70 14.69
N ILE A 463 -0.89 0.75 14.38
CA ILE A 463 -1.63 2.01 14.26
C ILE A 463 -1.77 2.66 15.62
N ILE A 464 -1.40 3.93 15.70
CA ILE A 464 -1.44 4.74 16.91
C ILE A 464 -2.32 5.95 16.62
N ASN A 465 -3.30 6.19 17.49
CA ASN A 465 -4.20 7.35 17.44
C ASN A 465 -4.76 7.65 16.03
N PRO A 466 -5.45 6.70 15.39
CA PRO A 466 -6.08 6.96 14.10
C PRO A 466 -7.26 7.92 14.26
N GLU A 467 -7.42 8.81 13.30
CA GLU A 467 -8.55 9.73 13.22
C GLU A 467 -9.12 9.72 11.80
N ILE A 468 -10.45 9.69 11.70
CA ILE A 468 -11.18 9.73 10.44
C ILE A 468 -12.00 11.04 10.40
N MET A 469 -11.62 11.93 9.52
CA MET A 469 -12.22 13.27 9.44
C MET A 469 -12.91 13.48 8.10
N PRO A 470 -14.24 13.63 8.09
CA PRO A 470 -14.96 13.99 6.88
C PRO A 470 -14.70 15.47 6.52
N GLN A 471 -14.52 15.74 5.23
CA GLN A 471 -14.32 17.04 4.64
C GLN A 471 -15.24 17.22 3.42
N GLN A 472 -15.19 18.35 2.75
CA GLN A 472 -16.04 18.57 1.58
C GLN A 472 -15.57 17.73 0.38
N GLY A 473 -16.29 16.65 0.06
CA GLY A 473 -16.05 15.77 -1.06
C GLY A 473 -14.97 14.69 -0.84
N TYR A 474 -14.45 14.55 0.38
CA TYR A 474 -13.46 13.53 0.72
C TYR A 474 -13.39 13.24 2.23
N VAL A 475 -12.80 12.12 2.58
CA VAL A 475 -12.47 11.73 3.95
C VAL A 475 -10.96 11.77 4.14
N VAL A 476 -10.49 12.33 5.25
CA VAL A 476 -9.09 12.26 5.68
C VAL A 476 -8.96 11.17 6.74
N VAL A 477 -8.07 10.22 6.50
CA VAL A 477 -7.62 9.29 7.52
C VAL A 477 -6.21 9.69 7.91
N GLN A 478 -5.99 10.00 9.17
CA GLN A 478 -4.67 10.35 9.68
C GLN A 478 -4.31 9.48 10.87
N LEU A 479 -3.05 9.11 10.98
CA LEU A 479 -2.56 8.24 12.05
C LEU A 479 -1.06 8.38 12.28
N ASP A 480 -0.62 7.92 13.44
CA ASP A 480 0.75 7.57 13.73
C ASP A 480 0.92 6.05 13.70
N PHE A 481 2.12 5.56 13.58
CA PHE A 481 2.39 4.13 13.54
C PHE A 481 3.74 3.76 14.13
N GLY A 482 3.83 2.52 14.66
CA GLY A 482 5.08 1.87 15.00
C GLY A 482 5.73 1.18 13.80
N PHE A 483 7.00 0.76 13.94
CA PHE A 483 7.70 0.10 12.85
C PHE A 483 7.08 -1.28 12.51
N PRO A 484 6.79 -1.57 11.23
CA PRO A 484 6.14 -2.80 10.81
C PRO A 484 7.13 -3.99 10.75
N HIS A 485 7.49 -4.57 11.88
CA HIS A 485 8.50 -5.63 11.98
C HIS A 485 8.21 -6.84 11.09
N HIS A 486 6.97 -7.27 10.98
CA HIS A 486 6.58 -8.44 10.20
C HIS A 486 6.82 -8.22 8.70
N LEU A 487 6.59 -7.01 8.18
CA LEU A 487 6.90 -6.66 6.79
C LEU A 487 8.38 -6.73 6.49
N LEU A 488 9.22 -6.24 7.42
CA LEU A 488 10.65 -6.35 7.27
C LEU A 488 11.08 -7.82 7.19
N VAL A 489 10.56 -8.67 8.08
CA VAL A 489 10.87 -10.11 8.09
C VAL A 489 10.42 -10.76 6.79
N GLU A 490 9.23 -10.46 6.30
CA GLU A 490 8.72 -11.00 5.04
C GLU A 490 9.53 -10.50 3.84
N PHE A 491 9.82 -9.20 3.78
CA PHE A 491 10.68 -8.62 2.75
C PHE A 491 12.06 -9.27 2.73
N LEU A 492 12.73 -9.38 3.88
CA LEU A 492 14.04 -10.03 3.97
C LEU A 492 13.96 -11.50 3.55
N ARG A 493 12.94 -12.24 3.94
CA ARG A 493 12.73 -13.63 3.52
C ARG A 493 12.56 -13.77 2.01
N LYS A 494 11.77 -12.88 1.37
CA LYS A 494 11.61 -12.88 -0.10
C LYS A 494 12.89 -12.52 -0.85
N THR A 495 13.73 -11.71 -0.23
CA THR A 495 14.95 -11.18 -0.86
C THR A 495 16.14 -12.12 -0.68
N LEU A 496 16.17 -12.91 0.42
CA LEU A 496 17.26 -13.79 0.83
C LEU A 496 17.10 -15.24 0.31
N GLN A 497 16.01 -15.56 -0.38
CA GLN A 497 15.80 -16.80 -1.10
C GLN A 497 16.22 -16.65 -2.57
#